data_0b913183f510c9296846595e4be70155
#
_entry.id   0b913183f510c9296846595e4be70155
#
_cell.length_a   1.000
_cell.length_b   1.000
_cell.length_c   1.000
_cell.angle_alpha   90.00
_cell.angle_beta   90.00
_cell.angle_gamma   90.00
#
_symmetry.space_group_name_H-M   'P 1'
#
loop_
_entity.id
_entity.type
_entity.pdbx_description
1 polymer ?
#
loop_
_entity_poly.entity_id
_entity_poly.type
_entity_poly.pdbx_seq_one_letter_code
_entity_poly.pdbx_strand_id
1 'polypeptide(L)'
;IANERNKKKCQKFTPLNKVDDMLDLAGYSRDLFGKKVLEYSFGSGNIIKQIVKRYVEDALTQNIDVNNISSGLSADIYGIELDPQLYDQCISDLNEIVRSYGISTVNWSFVCTDALQWTPDIKFDFIIGNPPYISYHDIDETNRKFIRQNFRTCKKGKFDYCYAFLEKGVDLLASGGKMVQLIPSNIYKNVFADDIRKKLLPGISTVWEYPNSQLFEDTLTSSSILVYESRDNIATINY
;
A
#
# COMPACT_ATOMS: atom_id res chain seq x y z
N ILE A 1 10.14 17.26 1.55
CA ILE A 1 10.71 15.98 2.04
C ILE A 1 11.21 16.25 3.45
N ALA A 2 10.80 15.41 4.40
CA ALA A 2 11.18 15.55 5.80
C ALA A 2 12.73 15.54 5.95
N ASN A 3 13.22 16.35 6.87
CA ASN A 3 14.65 16.43 7.24
C ASN A 3 15.17 14.99 7.52
N GLU A 4 16.43 14.64 7.20
CA GLU A 4 17.00 13.29 7.32
C GLU A 4 16.74 12.60 8.68
N ARG A 5 16.69 13.38 9.77
CA ARG A 5 16.29 12.89 11.10
C ARG A 5 14.81 12.46 11.17
N ASN A 6 13.93 13.05 10.37
CA ASN A 6 12.50 12.70 10.30
C ASN A 6 12.26 11.54 9.33
N LYS A 7 13.08 11.38 8.28
CA LYS A 7 13.02 10.21 7.37
C LYS A 7 13.14 8.88 8.14
N LYS A 8 14.12 8.75 9.04
CA LYS A 8 14.31 7.54 9.88
C LYS A 8 13.17 7.29 10.86
N LYS A 9 12.47 8.34 11.35
CA LYS A 9 11.34 8.19 12.28
C LYS A 9 10.03 7.77 11.62
N CYS A 10 9.87 8.01 10.32
CA CYS A 10 8.63 7.76 9.59
C CYS A 10 8.64 6.44 8.81
N GLN A 11 9.80 5.80 8.66
CA GLN A 11 9.93 4.49 8.00
C GLN A 11 9.64 3.38 9.03
N LYS A 12 8.46 2.81 8.97
CA LYS A 12 8.06 1.68 9.80
C LYS A 12 7.91 0.46 8.92
N PHE A 13 8.78 -0.52 9.13
CA PHE A 13 8.72 -1.78 8.42
C PHE A 13 7.58 -2.66 8.96
N THR A 14 6.69 -3.09 8.10
CA THR A 14 5.59 -3.98 8.48
C THR A 14 6.14 -5.35 8.85
N PRO A 15 5.88 -5.87 10.08
CA PRO A 15 6.28 -7.22 10.46
C PRO A 15 5.65 -8.28 9.54
N LEU A 16 6.36 -9.38 9.26
CA LEU A 16 5.92 -10.39 8.29
C LEU A 16 4.56 -11.01 8.64
N ASN A 17 4.29 -11.30 9.92
CA ASN A 17 3.00 -11.82 10.35
C ASN A 17 1.84 -10.84 10.05
N LYS A 18 2.12 -9.54 10.02
CA LYS A 18 1.12 -8.52 9.65
C LYS A 18 0.95 -8.38 8.15
N VAL A 19 2.01 -8.64 7.39
CA VAL A 19 1.91 -8.74 5.94
C VAL A 19 0.98 -9.88 5.54
N ASP A 20 1.12 -11.05 6.17
CA ASP A 20 0.23 -12.19 5.90
C ASP A 20 -1.23 -11.86 6.24
N ASP A 21 -1.49 -11.26 7.41
CA ASP A 21 -2.84 -10.78 7.78
C ASP A 21 -3.42 -9.83 6.68
N MET A 22 -2.60 -8.89 6.16
CA MET A 22 -3.03 -7.95 5.12
C MET A 22 -3.37 -8.66 3.80
N LEU A 23 -2.53 -9.60 3.36
CA LEU A 23 -2.74 -10.34 2.11
C LEU A 23 -3.95 -11.28 2.21
N ASP A 24 -4.16 -11.91 3.37
CA ASP A 24 -5.30 -12.77 3.62
C ASP A 24 -6.62 -11.96 3.65
N LEU A 25 -6.64 -10.81 4.30
CA LEU A 25 -7.78 -9.88 4.30
C LEU A 25 -8.07 -9.32 2.91
N ALA A 26 -7.03 -9.13 2.07
CA ALA A 26 -7.21 -8.78 0.67
C ALA A 26 -7.86 -9.91 -0.15
N GLY A 27 -7.77 -11.16 0.32
CA GLY A 27 -8.06 -12.35 -0.48
C GLY A 27 -7.00 -12.60 -1.56
N TYR A 28 -5.78 -12.09 -1.34
CA TYR A 28 -4.66 -12.24 -2.27
C TYR A 28 -3.97 -13.60 -2.07
N SER A 29 -4.60 -14.68 -2.56
CA SER A 29 -4.16 -16.05 -2.30
C SER A 29 -4.31 -17.02 -3.47
N ARG A 30 -5.15 -16.72 -4.46
CA ARG A 30 -5.40 -17.58 -5.62
C ARG A 30 -5.91 -16.76 -6.80
N ASP A 31 -5.78 -17.33 -8.01
CA ASP A 31 -6.20 -16.71 -9.27
C ASP A 31 -5.56 -15.32 -9.47
N LEU A 32 -4.27 -15.22 -9.11
CA LEU A 32 -3.55 -13.96 -9.05
C LEU A 32 -2.95 -13.54 -10.39
N PHE A 33 -2.70 -14.50 -11.29
CA PHE A 33 -2.15 -14.23 -12.61
C PHE A 33 -3.08 -13.32 -13.41
N GLY A 34 -2.55 -12.22 -13.95
CA GLY A 34 -3.32 -11.19 -14.64
C GLY A 34 -4.01 -10.17 -13.72
N LYS A 35 -3.85 -10.28 -12.38
CA LYS A 35 -4.37 -9.30 -11.43
C LYS A 35 -3.34 -8.22 -11.14
N LYS A 36 -3.71 -6.97 -11.38
CA LYS A 36 -2.83 -5.82 -11.16
C LYS A 36 -2.78 -5.43 -9.68
N VAL A 37 -1.58 -5.39 -9.15
CA VAL A 37 -1.32 -5.04 -7.75
C VAL A 37 -0.40 -3.84 -7.67
N LEU A 38 -0.71 -2.91 -6.76
CA LEU A 38 0.12 -1.75 -6.46
C LEU A 38 0.50 -1.72 -4.98
N GLU A 39 1.79 -1.55 -4.70
CA GLU A 39 2.30 -1.03 -3.43
C GLU A 39 2.98 0.32 -3.68
N TYR A 40 2.41 1.41 -3.18
CA TYR A 40 2.84 2.78 -3.51
C TYR A 40 3.79 3.42 -2.48
N SER A 41 4.36 2.64 -1.57
CA SER A 41 5.41 3.05 -0.61
C SER A 41 6.06 1.82 0.00
N PHE A 42 6.80 1.06 -0.82
CA PHE A 42 7.19 -0.29 -0.42
C PHE A 42 8.34 -0.34 0.60
N GLY A 43 9.07 0.77 0.82
CA GLY A 43 10.14 0.83 1.81
C GLY A 43 11.18 -0.27 1.61
N SER A 44 11.41 -1.10 2.63
CA SER A 44 12.30 -2.28 2.54
C SER A 44 11.71 -3.45 1.73
N GLY A 45 10.45 -3.33 1.26
CA GLY A 45 9.81 -4.33 0.42
C GLY A 45 9.17 -5.51 1.15
N ASN A 46 8.90 -5.41 2.46
CA ASN A 46 8.33 -6.55 3.20
C ASN A 46 6.98 -7.01 2.62
N ILE A 47 6.12 -6.09 2.21
CA ILE A 47 4.82 -6.41 1.61
C ILE A 47 4.99 -6.89 0.17
N ILE A 48 5.69 -6.11 -0.67
CA ILE A 48 5.83 -6.43 -2.10
C ILE A 48 6.54 -7.78 -2.33
N LYS A 49 7.50 -8.15 -1.48
CA LYS A 49 8.18 -9.45 -1.54
C LYS A 49 7.22 -10.61 -1.30
N GLN A 50 6.28 -10.47 -0.36
CA GLN A 50 5.26 -11.50 -0.12
C GLN A 50 4.19 -11.50 -1.23
N ILE A 51 3.82 -10.34 -1.77
CA ILE A 51 2.96 -10.25 -2.97
C ILE A 51 3.58 -11.05 -4.11
N VAL A 52 4.85 -10.83 -4.42
CA VAL A 52 5.57 -11.54 -5.50
C VAL A 52 5.64 -13.04 -5.23
N LYS A 53 5.96 -13.48 -4.01
CA LYS A 53 5.98 -14.90 -3.65
C LYS A 53 4.62 -15.56 -3.86
N ARG A 54 3.55 -14.99 -3.30
CA ARG A 54 2.18 -15.55 -3.47
C ARG A 54 1.78 -15.58 -4.93
N TYR A 55 2.11 -14.56 -5.72
CA TYR A 55 1.83 -14.53 -7.15
C TYR A 55 2.52 -15.68 -7.90
N VAL A 56 3.83 -15.88 -7.65
CA VAL A 56 4.61 -16.96 -8.29
C VAL A 56 4.09 -18.32 -7.86
N GLU A 57 3.88 -18.54 -6.57
CA GLU A 57 3.41 -19.80 -6.01
C GLU A 57 2.02 -20.17 -6.57
N ASP A 58 1.10 -19.22 -6.62
CA ASP A 58 -0.24 -19.43 -7.21
C ASP A 58 -0.14 -19.76 -8.72
N ALA A 59 0.65 -19.01 -9.49
CA ALA A 59 0.85 -19.25 -10.91
C ALA A 59 1.44 -20.64 -11.20
N LEU A 60 2.40 -21.08 -10.38
CA LEU A 60 2.97 -22.44 -10.47
C LEU A 60 1.92 -23.52 -10.17
N THR A 61 1.02 -23.33 -9.20
CA THR A 61 -0.07 -24.28 -8.93
C THR A 61 -1.04 -24.40 -10.12
N GLN A 62 -1.16 -23.35 -10.92
CA GLN A 62 -1.95 -23.32 -12.15
C GLN A 62 -1.18 -23.87 -13.38
N ASN A 63 0.03 -24.40 -13.18
CA ASN A 63 0.93 -24.91 -14.24
C ASN A 63 1.31 -23.85 -15.28
N ILE A 64 1.37 -22.58 -14.91
CA ILE A 64 1.87 -21.51 -15.77
C ILE A 64 3.41 -21.64 -15.85
N ASP A 65 3.96 -21.61 -17.06
CA ASP A 65 5.42 -21.72 -17.24
C ASP A 65 6.15 -20.46 -16.74
N VAL A 66 7.42 -20.63 -16.39
CA VAL A 66 8.23 -19.57 -15.75
C VAL A 66 8.44 -18.32 -16.63
N ASN A 67 8.40 -18.44 -17.96
CA ASN A 67 8.54 -17.29 -18.86
C ASN A 67 7.24 -16.46 -18.85
N ASN A 68 6.08 -17.14 -18.84
CA ASN A 68 4.80 -16.48 -18.70
C ASN A 68 4.67 -15.85 -17.31
N ILE A 69 5.13 -16.51 -16.23
CA ILE A 69 5.18 -15.92 -14.89
C ILE A 69 6.05 -14.66 -14.89
N SER A 70 7.24 -14.69 -15.51
CA SER A 70 8.09 -13.48 -15.63
C SER A 70 7.38 -12.33 -16.33
N SER A 71 6.70 -12.64 -17.43
CA SER A 71 5.90 -11.63 -18.18
C SER A 71 4.73 -11.10 -17.35
N GLY A 72 4.05 -12.00 -16.62
CA GLY A 72 2.98 -11.63 -15.72
C GLY A 72 3.45 -10.73 -14.57
N LEU A 73 4.57 -11.06 -13.90
CA LEU A 73 5.17 -10.21 -12.88
C LEU A 73 5.46 -8.79 -13.40
N SER A 74 5.97 -8.70 -14.65
CA SER A 74 6.25 -7.41 -15.29
C SER A 74 4.98 -6.60 -15.58
N ALA A 75 3.88 -7.26 -15.91
CA ALA A 75 2.63 -6.63 -16.32
C ALA A 75 1.68 -6.32 -15.15
N ASP A 76 1.77 -7.09 -14.06
CA ASP A 76 0.76 -7.10 -13.01
C ASP A 76 1.25 -6.49 -11.68
N ILE A 77 2.58 -6.52 -11.40
CA ILE A 77 3.10 -6.05 -10.12
C ILE A 77 3.74 -4.68 -10.27
N TYR A 78 3.21 -3.71 -9.53
CA TYR A 78 3.65 -2.31 -9.55
C TYR A 78 4.12 -1.90 -8.16
N GLY A 79 5.25 -1.20 -8.11
CA GLY A 79 5.84 -0.71 -6.87
C GLY A 79 6.34 0.72 -7.00
N ILE A 80 6.14 1.53 -5.96
CA ILE A 80 6.67 2.88 -5.90
C ILE A 80 7.42 3.07 -4.59
N GLU A 81 8.61 3.63 -4.68
CA GLU A 81 9.39 4.06 -3.52
C GLU A 81 10.07 5.40 -3.84
N LEU A 82 10.12 6.27 -2.83
CA LEU A 82 10.73 7.59 -2.96
C LEU A 82 12.24 7.54 -2.70
N ASP A 83 12.70 6.63 -1.84
CA ASP A 83 14.10 6.51 -1.47
C ASP A 83 14.83 5.60 -2.45
N PRO A 84 15.83 6.12 -3.23
CA PRO A 84 16.53 5.32 -4.22
C PRO A 84 17.29 4.12 -3.63
N GLN A 85 17.81 4.24 -2.40
CA GLN A 85 18.57 3.14 -1.77
C GLN A 85 17.64 1.99 -1.40
N LEU A 86 16.46 2.27 -0.85
CA LEU A 86 15.44 1.26 -0.56
C LEU A 86 14.89 0.66 -1.83
N TYR A 87 14.70 1.49 -2.87
CA TYR A 87 14.26 1.04 -4.19
C TYR A 87 15.24 0.01 -4.78
N ASP A 88 16.54 0.36 -4.86
CA ASP A 88 17.56 -0.51 -5.45
C ASP A 88 17.72 -1.82 -4.65
N GLN A 89 17.71 -1.73 -3.32
CA GLN A 89 17.79 -2.91 -2.45
C GLN A 89 16.58 -3.83 -2.65
N CYS A 90 15.37 -3.29 -2.71
CA CYS A 90 14.16 -4.09 -2.92
C CYS A 90 14.17 -4.79 -4.27
N ILE A 91 14.58 -4.13 -5.35
CA ILE A 91 14.74 -4.75 -6.69
C ILE A 91 15.76 -5.89 -6.65
N SER A 92 16.89 -5.70 -5.96
CA SER A 92 17.89 -6.77 -5.79
C SER A 92 17.30 -7.99 -5.10
N ASP A 93 16.62 -7.77 -3.97
CA ASP A 93 16.00 -8.84 -3.19
C ASP A 93 14.90 -9.57 -3.98
N LEU A 94 14.07 -8.84 -4.75
CA LEU A 94 13.04 -9.42 -5.60
C LEU A 94 13.64 -10.28 -6.71
N ASN A 95 14.75 -9.84 -7.32
CA ASN A 95 15.46 -10.64 -8.32
C ASN A 95 16.03 -11.93 -7.72
N GLU A 96 16.50 -11.92 -6.48
CA GLU A 96 16.93 -13.15 -5.78
C GLU A 96 15.74 -14.08 -5.51
N ILE A 97 14.62 -13.53 -5.06
CA ILE A 97 13.39 -14.30 -4.81
C ILE A 97 12.94 -15.01 -6.10
N VAL A 98 12.79 -14.30 -7.21
CA VAL A 98 12.28 -14.91 -8.44
C VAL A 98 13.25 -15.93 -9.03
N ARG A 99 14.57 -15.72 -8.88
CA ARG A 99 15.58 -16.71 -9.28
C ARG A 99 15.45 -18.03 -8.50
N SER A 100 15.05 -17.98 -7.23
CA SER A 100 14.82 -19.21 -6.44
C SER A 100 13.68 -20.08 -6.97
N TYR A 101 12.77 -19.48 -7.77
CA TYR A 101 11.69 -20.17 -8.49
C TYR A 101 12.07 -20.53 -9.95
N GLY A 102 13.33 -20.32 -10.36
CA GLY A 102 13.80 -20.60 -11.74
C GLY A 102 13.48 -19.49 -12.74
N ILE A 103 13.00 -18.33 -12.30
CA ILE A 103 12.75 -17.18 -13.18
C ILE A 103 14.04 -16.35 -13.27
N SER A 104 14.60 -16.24 -14.47
CA SER A 104 15.93 -15.62 -14.68
C SER A 104 15.90 -14.09 -14.51
N THR A 105 14.89 -13.43 -15.08
CA THR A 105 14.77 -11.97 -15.11
C THR A 105 13.30 -11.53 -15.10
N VAL A 106 13.02 -10.39 -14.49
CA VAL A 106 11.73 -9.70 -14.55
C VAL A 106 11.98 -8.24 -14.89
N ASN A 107 11.24 -7.71 -15.84
CA ASN A 107 11.24 -6.28 -16.12
C ASN A 107 10.19 -5.61 -15.23
N TRP A 108 10.59 -5.22 -14.02
CA TRP A 108 9.69 -4.69 -13.00
C TRP A 108 9.01 -3.38 -13.41
N SER A 109 7.70 -3.30 -13.27
CA SER A 109 6.92 -2.05 -13.42
C SER A 109 6.98 -1.18 -12.16
N PHE A 110 8.22 -0.93 -11.68
CA PHE A 110 8.48 -0.15 -10.48
C PHE A 110 9.06 1.21 -10.82
N VAL A 111 8.74 2.21 -9.99
CA VAL A 111 9.18 3.59 -10.22
C VAL A 111 9.74 4.19 -8.93
N CYS A 112 10.96 4.78 -9.02
CA CYS A 112 11.55 5.55 -7.93
C CYS A 112 11.06 7.00 -8.02
N THR A 113 9.97 7.32 -7.32
CA THR A 113 9.33 8.64 -7.38
C THR A 113 8.43 8.90 -6.16
N ASP A 114 7.92 10.13 -6.05
CA ASP A 114 6.85 10.45 -5.10
C ASP A 114 5.51 9.85 -5.58
N ALA A 115 5.00 8.89 -4.83
CA ALA A 115 3.75 8.20 -5.14
C ALA A 115 2.55 9.15 -5.25
N LEU A 116 2.51 10.26 -4.50
CA LEU A 116 1.42 11.21 -4.59
C LEU A 116 1.43 12.01 -5.90
N GLN A 117 2.59 12.15 -6.54
CA GLN A 117 2.77 12.82 -7.83
C GLN A 117 2.68 11.87 -9.03
N TRP A 118 2.82 10.56 -8.81
CA TRP A 118 2.71 9.56 -9.87
C TRP A 118 1.27 9.42 -10.36
N THR A 119 1.03 9.54 -11.64
CA THR A 119 -0.31 9.53 -12.27
C THR A 119 -0.37 8.46 -13.36
N PRO A 120 -0.62 7.19 -13.01
CA PRO A 120 -0.73 6.12 -14.00
C PRO A 120 -2.08 6.19 -14.74
N ASP A 121 -2.06 5.72 -15.97
CA ASP A 121 -3.28 5.55 -16.79
C ASP A 121 -3.83 4.11 -16.71
N ILE A 122 -3.71 3.51 -15.52
CA ILE A 122 -4.16 2.15 -15.22
C ILE A 122 -4.89 2.10 -13.88
N LYS A 123 -5.72 1.09 -13.71
CA LYS A 123 -6.42 0.76 -12.46
C LYS A 123 -5.93 -0.58 -11.92
N PHE A 124 -6.07 -0.76 -10.60
CA PHE A 124 -5.53 -1.91 -9.89
C PHE A 124 -6.65 -2.76 -9.28
N ASP A 125 -6.50 -4.08 -9.38
CA ASP A 125 -7.36 -5.04 -8.69
C ASP A 125 -7.07 -5.03 -7.18
N PHE A 126 -5.79 -4.81 -6.81
CA PHE A 126 -5.36 -4.72 -5.42
C PHE A 126 -4.42 -3.53 -5.21
N ILE A 127 -4.62 -2.82 -4.09
CA ILE A 127 -3.67 -1.82 -3.58
C ILE A 127 -3.37 -2.19 -2.14
N ILE A 128 -2.18 -2.72 -1.88
CA ILE A 128 -1.83 -3.25 -0.56
C ILE A 128 -0.58 -2.52 -0.07
N GLY A 129 -0.62 -1.95 1.14
CA GLY A 129 0.52 -1.19 1.60
C GLY A 129 0.40 -0.65 3.02
N ASN A 130 1.47 -0.01 3.45
CA ASN A 130 1.59 0.72 4.70
C ASN A 130 2.06 2.14 4.37
N PRO A 131 1.14 3.11 4.20
CA PRO A 131 1.50 4.46 3.81
C PRO A 131 2.31 5.16 4.91
N PRO A 132 3.14 6.17 4.58
CA PRO A 132 3.92 6.88 5.57
C PRO A 132 3.04 7.66 6.56
N TYR A 133 3.35 7.55 7.88
CA TYR A 133 2.65 8.23 8.97
C TYR A 133 3.39 9.54 9.30
N ILE A 134 3.04 10.61 8.61
CA ILE A 134 3.64 11.93 8.82
C ILE A 134 2.53 12.89 9.28
N SER A 135 2.70 13.45 10.48
CA SER A 135 1.73 14.41 11.00
C SER A 135 1.78 15.74 10.22
N TYR A 136 0.68 16.47 10.22
CA TYR A 136 0.58 17.77 9.53
C TYR A 136 1.77 18.71 9.82
N HIS A 137 2.26 18.73 11.05
CA HIS A 137 3.35 19.61 11.46
C HIS A 137 4.71 19.20 10.91
N ASP A 138 4.90 17.93 10.61
CA ASP A 138 6.14 17.35 10.11
C ASP A 138 6.23 17.36 8.57
N ILE A 139 5.10 17.62 7.88
CA ILE A 139 5.07 17.80 6.43
C ILE A 139 5.63 19.22 6.13
N ASP A 140 6.59 19.34 5.22
CA ASP A 140 7.08 20.63 4.78
C ASP A 140 6.01 21.45 4.04
N GLU A 141 6.23 22.77 3.96
CA GLU A 141 5.23 23.69 3.42
C GLU A 141 4.92 23.43 1.94
N THR A 142 5.90 23.07 1.14
CA THR A 142 5.74 22.78 -0.29
C THR A 142 4.84 21.57 -0.49
N ASN A 143 5.12 20.49 0.22
CA ASN A 143 4.30 19.28 0.18
C ASN A 143 2.90 19.51 0.75
N ARG A 144 2.76 20.27 1.86
CA ARG A 144 1.42 20.65 2.36
C ARG A 144 0.60 21.40 1.32
N LYS A 145 1.21 22.35 0.61
CA LYS A 145 0.55 23.12 -0.45
C LYS A 145 0.15 22.22 -1.62
N PHE A 146 1.04 21.33 -2.07
CA PHE A 146 0.75 20.36 -3.13
C PHE A 146 -0.43 19.45 -2.74
N ILE A 147 -0.41 18.87 -1.55
CA ILE A 147 -1.46 17.96 -1.06
C ILE A 147 -2.81 18.69 -0.99
N ARG A 148 -2.86 19.92 -0.44
CA ARG A 148 -4.08 20.72 -0.38
C ARG A 148 -4.68 21.03 -1.75
N GLN A 149 -3.85 21.21 -2.75
CA GLN A 149 -4.30 21.52 -4.11
C GLN A 149 -4.85 20.30 -4.83
N ASN A 150 -4.27 19.13 -4.61
CA ASN A 150 -4.51 17.93 -5.40
C ASN A 150 -5.44 16.91 -4.74
N PHE A 151 -5.58 16.91 -3.40
CA PHE A 151 -6.39 15.93 -2.67
C PHE A 151 -7.56 16.61 -1.95
N ARG A 152 -8.78 16.15 -2.26
CA ARG A 152 -10.03 16.74 -1.72
C ARG A 152 -10.15 16.57 -0.21
N THR A 153 -9.73 15.41 0.30
CA THR A 153 -9.81 15.07 1.73
C THR A 153 -8.80 15.82 2.59
N CYS A 154 -7.83 16.48 1.96
CA CYS A 154 -6.77 17.24 2.63
C CYS A 154 -6.90 18.77 2.46
N LYS A 155 -8.00 19.28 1.89
CA LYS A 155 -8.18 20.72 1.62
C LYS A 155 -8.23 21.58 2.88
N LYS A 156 -8.76 21.03 3.98
CA LYS A 156 -9.01 21.77 5.23
C LYS A 156 -8.32 21.08 6.41
N GLY A 157 -8.13 21.83 7.48
CA GLY A 157 -7.65 21.30 8.76
C GLY A 157 -6.19 20.85 8.76
N LYS A 158 -5.86 20.03 9.75
CA LYS A 158 -4.53 19.43 9.95
C LYS A 158 -4.59 17.95 9.56
N PHE A 159 -4.51 17.69 8.27
CA PHE A 159 -4.55 16.32 7.75
C PHE A 159 -3.28 15.54 8.10
N ASP A 160 -3.40 14.23 8.19
CA ASP A 160 -2.28 13.32 8.22
C ASP A 160 -1.86 12.98 6.77
N TYR A 161 -0.57 12.76 6.53
CA TYR A 161 -0.04 12.49 5.19
C TYR A 161 -0.68 11.25 4.55
N CYS A 162 -0.99 10.23 5.35
CA CYS A 162 -1.64 9.00 4.89
C CYS A 162 -3.03 9.24 4.27
N TYR A 163 -3.73 10.35 4.58
CA TYR A 163 -5.05 10.61 3.99
C TYR A 163 -4.98 10.81 2.47
N ALA A 164 -3.93 11.47 1.98
CA ALA A 164 -3.70 11.62 0.55
C ALA A 164 -3.42 10.27 -0.14
N PHE A 165 -2.70 9.36 0.53
CA PHE A 165 -2.48 8.00 0.02
C PHE A 165 -3.78 7.21 -0.05
N LEU A 166 -4.61 7.27 0.99
CA LEU A 166 -5.90 6.60 1.00
C LEU A 166 -6.84 7.14 -0.09
N GLU A 167 -6.91 8.47 -0.26
CA GLU A 167 -7.70 9.06 -1.34
C GLU A 167 -7.20 8.59 -2.71
N LYS A 168 -5.89 8.65 -2.94
CA LYS A 168 -5.28 8.19 -4.18
C LYS A 168 -5.51 6.70 -4.42
N GLY A 169 -5.40 5.88 -3.38
CA GLY A 169 -5.67 4.45 -3.47
C GLY A 169 -7.09 4.18 -3.94
N VAL A 170 -8.10 4.81 -3.33
CA VAL A 170 -9.50 4.69 -3.79
C VAL A 170 -9.65 5.09 -5.25
N ASP A 171 -9.00 6.20 -5.66
CA ASP A 171 -9.11 6.71 -7.02
C ASP A 171 -8.40 5.82 -8.07
N LEU A 172 -7.42 5.00 -7.65
CA LEU A 172 -6.68 4.08 -8.52
C LEU A 172 -7.28 2.66 -8.59
N LEU A 173 -8.26 2.32 -7.76
CA LEU A 173 -8.88 1.01 -7.82
C LEU A 173 -9.67 0.79 -9.12
N ALA A 174 -9.61 -0.44 -9.60
CA ALA A 174 -10.52 -0.96 -10.60
C ALA A 174 -11.92 -1.19 -9.99
N SER A 175 -12.94 -1.33 -10.82
CA SER A 175 -14.25 -1.77 -10.35
C SER A 175 -14.15 -3.17 -9.74
N GLY A 176 -14.63 -3.34 -8.50
CA GLY A 176 -14.48 -4.57 -7.73
C GLY A 176 -13.10 -4.77 -7.10
N GLY A 177 -12.17 -3.82 -7.28
CA GLY A 177 -10.85 -3.88 -6.68
C GLY A 177 -10.86 -3.65 -5.18
N LYS A 178 -9.79 -4.09 -4.51
CA LYS A 178 -9.62 -3.97 -3.05
C LYS A 178 -8.38 -3.17 -2.68
N MET A 179 -8.54 -2.26 -1.72
CA MET A 179 -7.42 -1.59 -1.06
C MET A 179 -7.29 -2.10 0.38
N VAL A 180 -6.10 -2.57 0.75
CA VAL A 180 -5.79 -3.02 2.11
C VAL A 180 -4.60 -2.21 2.63
N GLN A 181 -4.84 -1.43 3.67
CA GLN A 181 -3.85 -0.50 4.20
C GLN A 181 -3.68 -0.67 5.70
N LEU A 182 -2.44 -0.77 6.15
CA LEU A 182 -2.10 -0.63 7.56
C LEU A 182 -2.04 0.88 7.87
N ILE A 183 -2.88 1.36 8.78
CA ILE A 183 -3.04 2.79 9.07
C ILE A 183 -3.13 3.07 10.57
N PRO A 184 -2.83 4.30 11.02
CA PRO A 184 -3.08 4.67 12.41
C PRO A 184 -4.58 4.68 12.73
N SER A 185 -4.98 4.02 13.83
CA SER A 185 -6.39 3.95 14.26
C SER A 185 -6.99 5.32 14.67
N ASN A 186 -6.15 6.34 14.85
CA ASN A 186 -6.61 7.69 15.14
C ASN A 186 -7.49 8.28 14.02
N ILE A 187 -7.39 7.79 12.78
CA ILE A 187 -8.22 8.21 11.65
C ILE A 187 -9.72 8.10 11.97
N TYR A 188 -10.11 7.13 12.78
CA TYR A 188 -11.52 6.90 13.12
C TYR A 188 -12.09 7.96 14.10
N LYS A 189 -11.23 8.63 14.87
CA LYS A 189 -11.60 9.57 15.94
C LYS A 189 -11.14 11.00 15.68
N ASN A 190 -10.16 11.21 14.79
CA ASN A 190 -9.61 12.53 14.51
C ASN A 190 -10.64 13.41 13.79
N VAL A 191 -10.90 14.61 14.35
CA VAL A 191 -11.82 15.59 13.76
C VAL A 191 -11.40 16.06 12.36
N PHE A 192 -10.10 16.04 12.06
CA PHE A 192 -9.56 16.43 10.76
C PHE A 192 -9.62 15.30 9.72
N ALA A 193 -10.05 14.10 10.09
CA ALA A 193 -10.22 12.95 9.21
C ALA A 193 -11.66 12.82 8.66
N ASP A 194 -12.53 13.77 8.89
CA ASP A 194 -13.94 13.67 8.50
C ASP A 194 -14.13 13.50 7.00
N ASP A 195 -13.41 14.29 6.18
CA ASP A 195 -13.53 14.22 4.72
C ASP A 195 -12.98 12.89 4.17
N ILE A 196 -11.88 12.35 4.71
CA ILE A 196 -11.38 11.03 4.29
C ILE A 196 -12.29 9.90 4.76
N ARG A 197 -12.86 9.98 5.99
CA ARG A 197 -13.85 8.98 6.44
C ARG A 197 -15.07 8.95 5.52
N LYS A 198 -15.62 10.12 5.14
CA LYS A 198 -16.74 10.20 4.18
C LYS A 198 -16.41 9.56 2.84
N LYS A 199 -15.18 9.73 2.34
CA LYS A 199 -14.73 9.10 1.10
C LYS A 199 -14.60 7.58 1.23
N LEU A 200 -14.12 7.11 2.36
CA LEU A 200 -13.88 5.67 2.59
C LEU A 200 -15.15 4.91 2.99
N LEU A 201 -16.08 5.54 3.70
CA LEU A 201 -17.23 4.89 4.31
C LEU A 201 -18.05 4.02 3.35
N PRO A 202 -18.30 4.42 2.08
CA PRO A 202 -19.09 3.60 1.15
C PRO A 202 -18.47 2.26 0.78
N GLY A 203 -17.15 2.12 0.92
CA GLY A 203 -16.42 0.92 0.51
C GLY A 203 -15.67 0.20 1.63
N ILE A 204 -15.69 0.68 2.88
CA ILE A 204 -15.08 -0.03 4.00
C ILE A 204 -15.82 -1.35 4.22
N SER A 205 -15.12 -2.48 4.05
CA SER A 205 -15.67 -3.81 4.33
C SER A 205 -15.17 -4.39 5.66
N THR A 206 -13.94 -4.05 6.05
CA THR A 206 -13.33 -4.58 7.27
C THR A 206 -12.41 -3.52 7.91
N VAL A 207 -12.48 -3.45 9.23
CA VAL A 207 -11.52 -2.77 10.08
C VAL A 207 -11.00 -3.79 11.08
N TRP A 208 -9.70 -4.13 10.96
CA TRP A 208 -9.04 -5.03 11.88
C TRP A 208 -8.11 -4.24 12.78
N GLU A 209 -8.53 -3.98 14.01
CA GLU A 209 -7.76 -3.18 14.96
C GLU A 209 -6.82 -4.08 15.78
N TYR A 210 -5.55 -3.69 15.91
CA TYR A 210 -4.61 -4.35 16.80
C TYR A 210 -4.72 -3.71 18.19
N PRO A 211 -5.03 -4.49 19.24
CA PRO A 211 -5.05 -3.96 20.60
C PRO A 211 -3.69 -3.40 20.97
N ASN A 212 -3.73 -2.25 21.60
CA ASN A 212 -2.65 -1.37 22.05
C ASN A 212 -1.25 -2.00 22.13
N SER A 213 -0.30 -1.29 21.60
CA SER A 213 1.12 -1.26 21.98
C SER A 213 2.15 -2.07 21.22
N GLN A 214 1.83 -2.98 20.30
CA GLN A 214 2.87 -3.92 19.90
C GLN A 214 3.21 -4.02 18.40
N LEU A 215 2.67 -3.18 17.53
CA LEU A 215 3.08 -3.20 16.13
C LEU A 215 4.42 -2.51 15.90
N PHE A 216 4.70 -1.48 16.67
CA PHE A 216 5.95 -0.70 16.57
C PHE A 216 6.35 -0.26 17.97
N GLU A 217 7.52 -0.66 18.45
CA GLU A 217 8.03 -0.42 19.81
C GLU A 217 8.03 1.07 20.23
N ASP A 218 8.01 2.00 19.27
CA ASP A 218 8.13 3.44 19.50
C ASP A 218 6.85 4.25 19.25
N THR A 219 5.66 3.63 19.14
CA THR A 219 4.42 4.40 18.87
C THR A 219 3.36 4.23 19.93
N LEU A 220 2.90 5.39 20.43
CA LEU A 220 1.74 5.53 21.34
C LEU A 220 0.39 5.36 20.63
N THR A 221 0.36 5.13 19.31
CA THR A 221 -0.88 5.02 18.53
C THR A 221 -1.11 3.60 18.08
N SER A 222 -2.30 3.06 18.38
CA SER A 222 -2.79 1.82 17.80
C SER A 222 -2.84 1.92 16.27
N SER A 223 -2.60 0.79 15.60
CA SER A 223 -2.73 0.67 14.15
C SER A 223 -3.84 -0.32 13.80
N SER A 224 -4.43 -0.15 12.65
CA SER A 224 -5.46 -1.05 12.12
C SER A 224 -5.20 -1.39 10.66
N ILE A 225 -5.63 -2.56 10.23
CA ILE A 225 -5.78 -2.87 8.82
C ILE A 225 -7.17 -2.42 8.37
N LEU A 226 -7.19 -1.53 7.39
CA LEU A 226 -8.40 -1.08 6.72
C LEU A 226 -8.54 -1.83 5.40
N VAL A 227 -9.68 -2.49 5.18
CA VAL A 227 -10.06 -3.06 3.89
C VAL A 227 -11.16 -2.21 3.28
N TYR A 228 -10.90 -1.72 2.07
CA TYR A 228 -11.84 -0.99 1.25
C TYR A 228 -12.09 -1.76 -0.05
N GLU A 229 -13.33 -1.94 -0.44
CA GLU A 229 -13.74 -2.58 -1.69
C GLU A 229 -14.45 -1.56 -2.58
N SER A 230 -14.02 -1.47 -3.84
CA SER A 230 -14.64 -0.59 -4.84
C SER A 230 -15.95 -1.22 -5.34
N ARG A 231 -16.99 -1.19 -4.48
CA ARG A 231 -18.35 -1.68 -4.78
C ARG A 231 -19.35 -0.58 -4.45
N ASP A 232 -20.50 -0.63 -5.12
CA ASP A 232 -21.63 0.19 -4.74
C ASP A 232 -22.24 -0.33 -3.43
N ASN A 233 -22.12 0.44 -2.37
CA ASN A 233 -22.76 0.26 -1.05
C ASN A 233 -22.50 -1.08 -0.34
N ILE A 234 -21.48 -1.13 0.49
CA ILE A 234 -21.30 -2.23 1.46
C ILE A 234 -22.26 -2.01 2.63
N ALA A 235 -23.16 -2.95 2.84
CA ALA A 235 -24.21 -2.85 3.89
C ALA A 235 -23.68 -3.15 5.30
N THR A 236 -22.52 -3.81 5.44
CA THR A 236 -21.99 -4.25 6.74
C THR A 236 -20.47 -4.10 6.77
N ILE A 237 -19.95 -3.52 7.85
CA ILE A 237 -18.51 -3.43 8.13
C ILE A 237 -18.16 -4.48 9.19
N ASN A 238 -17.16 -5.31 8.94
CA ASN A 238 -16.60 -6.24 9.93
C ASN A 238 -15.59 -5.51 10.83
N TYR A 239 -15.74 -5.67 12.14
CA TYR A 239 -14.89 -5.04 13.16
C TYR A 239 -14.29 -6.09 14.09
#